data_dd960e79991800e5b229117526c05047
#
_entry.id   dd960e79991800e5b229117526c05047
#
_cell.length_a   1.000
_cell.length_b   1.000
_cell.length_c   1.000
_cell.angle_alpha   90.00
_cell.angle_beta   90.00
_cell.angle_gamma   90.00
#
_symmetry.space_group_name_H-M   'P 1'
#
loop_
_entity.id
_entity.type
_entity.pdbx_description
1 polymer ?
#
loop_
_entity_poly.entity_id
_entity_poly.type
_entity_poly.pdbx_seq_one_letter_code
_entity_poly.pdbx_strand_id
1 'polypeptide(L)'
;MRTAHQDVHPGKRHGRAPLATLATTVAAALALVLGVAPPGAQAQTPPNDGKDVILNLFQWTWDAVAAECTSEIGPAGFGYVQVSPPAEHVPGDAWWTSYQPVSYQIESKLGTRAEFAAMVSTCHDAGVEVIADAVVNHMAGADSAGYGVAGSPYAEDSFPMYSGWDFNDCRSDISNYQDRWEVQHCRLVALQDLRTSSTYVRETIAAYLDDLVSLGVAGFRIDAAKHVPAADLEAIKAAMDHSDVYWVHEVIGAAGEPVQPSEYLGSGDSHEFDYARELKHAFDANIASLRYVGDGKLPSDRAGVFVSNHDTERNGESMSYQWGAKYTLANVFLLSWPYGSPTVYSGYTFSDYDAGAPGATSDSVPDAECSSGAWTCEQRWTEVQGMVGFHNTVGSAGVTRWWDDGGNHVAYGRGSAGYVTINNNSWDVTRTYATDLPAGEYCDVVAAADCSVTRTVAGDGTFTATVPAYGAVALHVGATSGPGSVTPQGDVDVAVEATTTWGQDVRIVGSRPELGSWDPASGVVLSADGYPVWTGTVDLPAGASFEYKYVKVDGGDVVWESGGNRTATVGADGSLALDDTWRS
;
A
#
# COMPACT_ATOMS: atom_id res chain seq x y z
N MET A 1 -60.71 -10.20 24.26
CA MET A 1 -62.00 -10.92 23.93
C MET A 1 -61.73 -11.73 22.70
N ARG A 2 -61.54 -12.98 22.90
CA ARG A 2 -62.38 -14.15 22.46
C ARG A 2 -62.39 -14.25 20.96
N THR A 3 -61.63 -15.23 20.40
CA THR A 3 -62.03 -16.65 20.10
C THR A 3 -62.88 -16.74 18.83
N ALA A 4 -62.80 -17.64 17.93
CA ALA A 4 -62.23 -18.98 17.85
C ALA A 4 -62.50 -19.51 16.42
N HIS A 5 -61.68 -20.48 15.97
CA HIS A 5 -62.08 -21.84 15.50
C HIS A 5 -63.06 -21.94 14.32
N GLN A 6 -62.98 -22.86 13.41
CA GLN A 6 -62.58 -24.25 13.28
C GLN A 6 -62.65 -24.63 11.80
N ASP A 7 -61.74 -25.46 11.29
CA ASP A 7 -61.80 -26.86 10.90
C ASP A 7 -62.86 -27.28 9.85
N VAL A 8 -62.41 -28.04 8.84
CA VAL A 8 -62.66 -29.49 8.72
C VAL A 8 -62.39 -30.01 7.26
N HIS A 9 -61.55 -30.99 7.16
CA HIS A 9 -61.44 -32.04 6.10
C HIS A 9 -62.76 -32.85 5.91
N PRO A 10 -62.87 -33.88 4.99
CA PRO A 10 -61.93 -34.64 4.16
C PRO A 10 -62.51 -35.28 2.85
N GLY A 11 -61.61 -35.91 2.04
CA GLY A 11 -61.77 -37.29 1.59
C GLY A 11 -62.29 -37.60 0.19
N LYS A 12 -61.61 -38.39 -0.57
CA LYS A 12 -61.65 -39.83 -0.96
C LYS A 12 -61.05 -40.02 -2.35
N ARG A 13 -60.09 -40.78 -2.48
CA ARG A 13 -59.73 -42.10 -2.99
C ARG A 13 -60.51 -42.66 -4.21
N HIS A 14 -59.71 -43.26 -5.10
CA HIS A 14 -59.75 -44.43 -6.00
C HIS A 14 -59.55 -44.07 -7.47
N GLY A 15 -58.70 -44.74 -8.25
CA GLY A 15 -58.46 -46.13 -8.43
C GLY A 15 -57.30 -46.43 -9.41
N ARG A 16 -56.90 -47.68 -9.38
CA ARG A 16 -55.72 -48.31 -9.99
C ARG A 16 -55.87 -48.71 -11.47
N ALA A 17 -54.74 -48.57 -12.24
CA ALA A 17 -54.05 -49.59 -13.07
C ALA A 17 -54.60 -49.94 -14.45
N PRO A 18 -53.85 -50.69 -15.33
CA PRO A 18 -52.40 -50.64 -15.62
C PRO A 18 -52.01 -50.65 -17.13
N LEU A 19 -50.72 -50.58 -17.43
CA LEU A 19 -49.91 -51.13 -18.53
C LEU A 19 -50.21 -50.79 -20.00
N ALA A 20 -49.21 -50.20 -20.65
CA ALA A 20 -48.58 -50.75 -21.86
C ALA A 20 -47.23 -50.01 -22.16
N THR A 21 -46.20 -50.83 -22.22
CA THR A 21 -44.84 -50.53 -22.68
C THR A 21 -44.83 -50.18 -24.17
N LEU A 22 -44.20 -49.04 -24.53
CA LEU A 22 -43.56 -48.88 -25.84
C LEU A 22 -42.23 -48.18 -25.65
N ALA A 23 -41.15 -48.90 -25.91
CA ALA A 23 -39.81 -48.37 -25.96
C ALA A 23 -39.62 -47.63 -27.28
N THR A 24 -39.35 -46.36 -27.19
CA THR A 24 -38.75 -45.57 -28.29
C THR A 24 -37.48 -44.94 -27.79
N THR A 25 -36.38 -45.46 -28.30
CA THR A 25 -35.03 -44.91 -28.15
C THR A 25 -34.96 -43.54 -28.82
N VAL A 26 -34.93 -42.46 -28.02
CA VAL A 26 -34.52 -41.14 -28.48
C VAL A 26 -33.08 -40.92 -28.01
N ALA A 27 -32.17 -40.93 -28.97
CA ALA A 27 -30.78 -40.49 -28.76
C ALA A 27 -30.78 -38.99 -28.45
N ALA A 28 -30.63 -38.62 -27.19
CA ALA A 28 -30.38 -37.25 -26.78
C ALA A 28 -28.90 -36.92 -27.03
N ALA A 29 -28.64 -36.15 -28.08
CA ALA A 29 -27.37 -35.49 -28.26
C ALA A 29 -27.24 -34.45 -27.14
N LEU A 30 -26.42 -34.74 -26.11
CA LEU A 30 -25.98 -33.76 -25.13
C LEU A 30 -24.99 -32.81 -25.82
N ALA A 31 -25.48 -31.67 -26.28
CA ALA A 31 -24.60 -30.55 -26.60
C ALA A 31 -24.03 -30.02 -25.27
N LEU A 32 -22.78 -30.38 -24.97
CA LEU A 32 -21.98 -29.71 -23.94
C LEU A 32 -21.82 -28.26 -24.37
N VAL A 33 -22.66 -27.37 -23.90
CA VAL A 33 -22.35 -25.95 -23.86
C VAL A 33 -21.29 -25.80 -22.79
N LEU A 34 -20.02 -25.80 -23.20
CA LEU A 34 -18.93 -25.26 -22.41
C LEU A 34 -19.25 -23.77 -22.22
N GLY A 35 -19.92 -23.45 -21.12
CA GLY A 35 -20.00 -22.10 -20.63
C GLY A 35 -18.55 -21.66 -20.36
N VAL A 36 -18.00 -20.83 -21.24
CA VAL A 36 -16.83 -20.03 -20.91
C VAL A 36 -17.31 -19.14 -19.77
N ALA A 37 -16.92 -19.50 -18.54
CA ALA A 37 -17.04 -18.56 -17.43
C ALA A 37 -16.35 -17.26 -17.88
N PRO A 38 -16.93 -16.07 -17.63
CA PRO A 38 -16.20 -14.83 -17.85
C PRO A 38 -14.86 -14.97 -17.11
N PRO A 39 -13.77 -14.47 -17.68
CA PRO A 39 -12.50 -14.44 -16.97
C PRO A 39 -12.79 -13.79 -15.62
N GLY A 40 -12.62 -14.53 -14.53
CA GLY A 40 -12.73 -13.98 -13.19
C GLY A 40 -11.80 -12.78 -13.13
N ALA A 41 -12.27 -11.66 -12.62
CA ALA A 41 -11.42 -10.50 -12.36
C ALA A 41 -10.22 -11.03 -11.59
N GLN A 42 -9.03 -10.95 -12.19
CA GLN A 42 -7.80 -11.34 -11.51
C GLN A 42 -7.58 -10.39 -10.34
N ALA A 43 -7.18 -10.93 -9.21
CA ALA A 43 -6.73 -10.14 -8.09
C ALA A 43 -5.67 -9.16 -8.61
N GLN A 44 -5.91 -7.88 -8.46
CA GLN A 44 -4.95 -6.84 -8.78
C GLN A 44 -4.12 -6.56 -7.52
N THR A 45 -3.34 -7.54 -7.09
CA THR A 45 -2.31 -7.27 -6.10
C THR A 45 -1.39 -6.21 -6.69
N PRO A 46 -1.03 -5.18 -5.93
CA PRO A 46 -0.08 -4.18 -6.39
C PRO A 46 1.17 -4.87 -6.97
N PRO A 47 1.57 -4.58 -8.22
CA PRO A 47 2.72 -5.23 -8.83
C PRO A 47 4.01 -4.57 -8.37
N ASN A 48 4.63 -5.05 -7.29
CA ASN A 48 5.96 -4.60 -6.89
C ASN A 48 6.75 -5.73 -6.20
N ASP A 49 7.28 -6.67 -6.97
CA ASP A 49 8.24 -7.71 -6.55
C ASP A 49 8.05 -8.28 -5.12
N GLY A 50 6.78 -8.41 -4.68
CA GLY A 50 6.42 -8.93 -3.36
C GLY A 50 6.39 -7.89 -2.22
N LYS A 51 6.58 -6.60 -2.53
CA LYS A 51 6.40 -5.50 -1.57
C LYS A 51 5.04 -4.87 -1.81
N ASP A 52 4.08 -5.11 -0.95
CA ASP A 52 2.70 -4.65 -1.08
C ASP A 52 2.26 -3.69 0.04
N VAL A 53 3.19 -3.31 0.93
CA VAL A 53 2.90 -2.31 1.97
C VAL A 53 2.80 -0.93 1.33
N ILE A 54 1.65 -0.28 1.53
CA ILE A 54 1.38 1.08 1.07
C ILE A 54 1.63 2.05 2.25
N LEU A 55 2.29 3.16 2.00
CA LEU A 55 2.37 4.28 2.93
C LEU A 55 1.48 5.43 2.44
N ASN A 56 0.47 5.82 3.18
CA ASN A 56 -0.34 7.00 2.86
C ASN A 56 0.27 8.24 3.53
N LEU A 57 0.87 9.12 2.74
CA LEU A 57 1.40 10.41 3.17
C LEU A 57 0.34 11.51 2.95
N PHE A 58 -0.45 11.79 3.99
CA PHE A 58 -1.57 12.70 3.89
C PHE A 58 -1.15 14.17 3.94
N GLN A 59 -1.48 14.93 2.89
CA GLN A 59 -1.19 16.38 2.74
C GLN A 59 0.30 16.75 2.73
N TRP A 60 1.19 15.83 2.36
CA TRP A 60 2.59 16.12 2.11
C TRP A 60 2.79 16.79 0.75
N THR A 61 3.70 17.76 0.66
CA THR A 61 4.13 18.35 -0.60
C THR A 61 4.89 17.34 -1.46
N TRP A 62 4.92 17.55 -2.77
CA TRP A 62 5.60 16.64 -3.69
C TRP A 62 7.10 16.55 -3.41
N ASP A 63 7.74 17.68 -3.11
CA ASP A 63 9.16 17.72 -2.77
C ASP A 63 9.46 16.95 -1.47
N ALA A 64 8.60 17.08 -0.46
CA ALA A 64 8.76 16.35 0.79
C ALA A 64 8.56 14.82 0.60
N VAL A 65 7.58 14.41 -0.22
CA VAL A 65 7.39 12.99 -0.59
C VAL A 65 8.61 12.44 -1.32
N ALA A 66 9.15 13.17 -2.30
CA ALA A 66 10.35 12.77 -3.06
C ALA A 66 11.55 12.55 -2.14
N ALA A 67 11.78 13.47 -1.22
CA ALA A 67 12.85 13.36 -0.24
C ALA A 67 12.67 12.15 0.67
N GLU A 68 11.45 11.91 1.14
CA GLU A 68 11.10 10.80 2.02
C GLU A 68 11.22 9.45 1.32
N CYS A 69 10.84 9.35 0.03
CA CYS A 69 11.03 8.14 -0.78
C CYS A 69 12.49 7.70 -0.78
N THR A 70 13.42 8.64 -0.92
CA THR A 70 14.86 8.36 -0.99
C THR A 70 15.46 8.03 0.37
N SER A 71 15.08 8.80 1.42
CA SER A 71 15.75 8.72 2.73
C SER A 71 15.18 7.65 3.66
N GLU A 72 13.89 7.34 3.55
CA GLU A 72 13.18 6.51 4.53
C GLU A 72 12.35 5.40 3.89
N ILE A 73 11.45 5.73 2.94
CA ILE A 73 10.42 4.81 2.44
C ILE A 73 11.05 3.67 1.65
N GLY A 74 11.92 3.99 0.67
CA GLY A 74 12.64 2.99 -0.13
C GLY A 74 13.55 2.11 0.72
N PRO A 75 14.44 2.69 1.57
CA PRO A 75 15.27 1.92 2.51
C PRO A 75 14.49 1.03 3.46
N ALA A 76 13.33 1.46 3.98
CA ALA A 76 12.48 0.64 4.85
C ALA A 76 11.77 -0.50 4.10
N GLY A 77 11.70 -0.44 2.78
CA GLY A 77 11.13 -1.48 1.93
C GLY A 77 9.63 -1.38 1.71
N PHE A 78 9.02 -0.20 1.85
CA PHE A 78 7.66 0.02 1.37
C PHE A 78 7.61 -0.18 -0.15
N GLY A 79 6.53 -0.78 -0.64
CA GLY A 79 6.31 -0.94 -2.07
C GLY A 79 5.69 0.28 -2.73
N TYR A 80 4.86 0.99 -1.96
CA TYR A 80 4.05 2.08 -2.51
C TYR A 80 3.98 3.27 -1.56
N VAL A 81 3.85 4.46 -2.15
CA VAL A 81 3.40 5.67 -1.46
C VAL A 81 2.09 6.15 -2.07
N GLN A 82 1.07 6.33 -1.23
CA GLN A 82 -0.19 6.96 -1.61
C GLN A 82 -0.12 8.44 -1.25
N VAL A 83 -0.42 9.31 -2.23
CA VAL A 83 -0.37 10.77 -2.07
C VAL A 83 -1.77 11.37 -2.19
N SER A 84 -1.99 12.52 -1.54
CA SER A 84 -3.24 13.29 -1.59
C SER A 84 -3.56 13.76 -3.02
N PRO A 85 -4.82 14.18 -3.31
CA PRO A 85 -5.24 14.50 -4.66
C PRO A 85 -4.34 15.54 -5.35
N PRO A 86 -3.82 15.24 -6.56
CA PRO A 86 -2.95 16.16 -7.29
C PRO A 86 -3.71 17.20 -8.14
N ALA A 87 -5.03 17.04 -8.31
CA ALA A 87 -5.85 17.92 -9.12
C ALA A 87 -5.99 19.33 -8.53
N GLU A 88 -6.17 20.34 -9.39
CA GLU A 88 -6.54 21.69 -8.98
C GLU A 88 -7.83 21.69 -8.17
N HIS A 89 -7.83 22.36 -7.03
CA HIS A 89 -8.93 22.38 -6.08
C HIS A 89 -9.28 23.79 -5.61
N VAL A 90 -10.34 23.93 -4.81
CA VAL A 90 -10.73 25.21 -4.21
C VAL A 90 -9.64 25.71 -3.24
N PRO A 91 -9.39 27.03 -3.17
CA PRO A 91 -8.46 27.58 -2.19
C PRO A 91 -8.99 27.43 -0.77
N GLY A 92 -8.11 27.19 0.19
CA GLY A 92 -8.41 27.10 1.62
C GLY A 92 -7.36 26.30 2.39
N ASP A 93 -7.21 26.63 3.66
CA ASP A 93 -6.22 26.01 4.55
C ASP A 93 -6.70 24.65 5.12
N ALA A 94 -8.01 24.38 5.12
CA ALA A 94 -8.58 23.11 5.56
C ALA A 94 -8.15 21.94 4.66
N TRP A 95 -7.96 20.74 5.26
CA TRP A 95 -7.53 19.55 4.54
C TRP A 95 -8.48 19.13 3.40
N TRP A 96 -9.80 19.23 3.65
CA TRP A 96 -10.84 18.80 2.71
C TRP A 96 -10.94 19.67 1.45
N THR A 97 -10.26 20.82 1.40
CA THR A 97 -10.21 21.63 0.17
C THR A 97 -9.51 20.89 -0.97
N SER A 98 -8.53 20.03 -0.68
CA SER A 98 -7.89 19.14 -1.66
C SER A 98 -8.84 18.12 -2.28
N TYR A 99 -9.97 17.84 -1.64
CA TYR A 99 -11.04 16.94 -2.13
C TYR A 99 -12.20 17.68 -2.80
N GLN A 100 -12.01 18.95 -3.15
CA GLN A 100 -12.97 19.74 -3.91
C GLN A 100 -12.37 20.21 -5.25
N PRO A 101 -12.27 19.33 -6.25
CA PRO A 101 -11.62 19.65 -7.51
C PRO A 101 -12.35 20.76 -8.27
N VAL A 102 -11.58 21.65 -8.90
CA VAL A 102 -12.02 22.72 -9.80
C VAL A 102 -11.68 22.35 -11.25
N SER A 103 -10.53 21.74 -11.45
CA SER A 103 -10.12 21.20 -12.75
C SER A 103 -9.24 19.97 -12.55
N TYR A 104 -8.95 19.25 -13.65
CA TYR A 104 -8.02 18.13 -13.65
C TYR A 104 -6.59 18.56 -14.03
N GLN A 105 -6.27 19.86 -13.92
CA GLN A 105 -4.88 20.30 -13.96
C GLN A 105 -4.13 19.74 -12.77
N ILE A 106 -2.95 19.17 -13.00
CA ILE A 106 -2.06 18.67 -11.94
C ILE A 106 -1.29 19.86 -11.35
N GLU A 107 -1.99 20.65 -10.56
CA GLU A 107 -1.52 21.87 -9.91
C GLU A 107 -2.35 22.06 -8.65
N SER A 108 -1.77 21.85 -7.48
CA SER A 108 -2.49 21.89 -6.20
C SER A 108 -1.72 22.70 -5.16
N LYS A 109 -2.28 22.90 -3.98
CA LYS A 109 -1.55 23.51 -2.86
C LYS A 109 -0.35 22.68 -2.38
N LEU A 110 -0.22 21.44 -2.84
CA LEU A 110 0.87 20.51 -2.51
C LEU A 110 2.05 20.59 -3.48
N GLY A 111 1.88 21.28 -4.60
CA GLY A 111 2.91 21.54 -5.59
C GLY A 111 2.40 21.52 -7.03
N THR A 112 3.31 21.85 -7.94
CA THR A 112 3.09 21.97 -9.38
C THR A 112 3.13 20.60 -10.07
N ARG A 113 2.66 20.54 -11.33
CA ARG A 113 2.82 19.35 -12.20
C ARG A 113 4.28 18.91 -12.35
N ALA A 114 5.21 19.86 -12.44
CA ALA A 114 6.62 19.53 -12.62
C ALA A 114 7.21 18.87 -11.36
N GLU A 115 6.86 19.37 -10.18
CA GLU A 115 7.24 18.78 -8.89
C GLU A 115 6.59 17.42 -8.68
N PHE A 116 5.31 17.26 -9.06
CA PHE A 116 4.63 15.96 -9.03
C PHE A 116 5.35 14.93 -9.91
N ALA A 117 5.67 15.27 -11.16
CA ALA A 117 6.40 14.38 -12.07
C ALA A 117 7.79 14.02 -11.52
N ALA A 118 8.50 14.99 -10.92
CA ALA A 118 9.80 14.76 -10.29
C ALA A 118 9.68 13.84 -9.08
N MET A 119 8.64 14.02 -8.25
CA MET A 119 8.35 13.15 -7.11
C MET A 119 8.11 11.70 -7.55
N VAL A 120 7.25 11.48 -8.55
CA VAL A 120 6.96 10.15 -9.08
C VAL A 120 8.23 9.47 -9.57
N SER A 121 9.07 10.18 -10.37
CA SER A 121 10.34 9.64 -10.85
C SER A 121 11.30 9.32 -9.71
N THR A 122 11.42 10.19 -8.70
CA THR A 122 12.31 9.99 -7.56
C THR A 122 11.88 8.80 -6.69
N CYS A 123 10.58 8.64 -6.44
CA CYS A 123 10.07 7.48 -5.69
C CYS A 123 10.31 6.18 -6.47
N HIS A 124 10.04 6.18 -7.79
CA HIS A 124 10.32 5.02 -8.64
C HIS A 124 11.80 4.62 -8.60
N ASP A 125 12.72 5.59 -8.72
CA ASP A 125 14.17 5.35 -8.62
C ASP A 125 14.59 4.80 -7.25
N ALA A 126 13.82 5.10 -6.19
CA ALA A 126 13.99 4.52 -4.85
C ALA A 126 13.29 3.15 -4.67
N GLY A 127 12.69 2.59 -5.72
CA GLY A 127 11.96 1.32 -5.71
C GLY A 127 10.58 1.41 -5.05
N VAL A 128 9.98 2.60 -5.06
CA VAL A 128 8.66 2.89 -4.46
C VAL A 128 7.72 3.40 -5.55
N GLU A 129 6.61 2.71 -5.77
CA GLU A 129 5.61 3.13 -6.74
C GLU A 129 4.61 4.12 -6.15
N VAL A 130 4.05 5.01 -6.98
CA VAL A 130 3.13 6.06 -6.51
C VAL A 130 1.68 5.69 -6.80
N ILE A 131 0.83 5.75 -5.79
CA ILE A 131 -0.63 5.69 -5.88
C ILE A 131 -1.17 7.11 -5.67
N ALA A 132 -1.93 7.64 -6.63
CA ALA A 132 -2.55 8.95 -6.48
C ALA A 132 -3.99 8.83 -5.97
N ASP A 133 -4.38 9.71 -5.06
CA ASP A 133 -5.78 9.84 -4.64
C ASP A 133 -6.56 10.59 -5.73
N ALA A 134 -7.58 9.94 -6.30
CA ALA A 134 -8.33 10.43 -7.45
C ALA A 134 -9.78 10.76 -7.08
N VAL A 135 -10.10 12.06 -7.05
CA VAL A 135 -11.46 12.54 -6.80
C VAL A 135 -12.20 12.62 -8.14
N VAL A 136 -13.08 11.65 -8.38
CA VAL A 136 -13.79 11.49 -9.66
C VAL A 136 -15.31 11.41 -9.53
N ASN A 137 -15.83 11.36 -8.30
CA ASN A 137 -17.25 11.37 -8.03
C ASN A 137 -17.88 12.75 -8.24
N HIS A 138 -17.17 13.81 -7.91
CA HIS A 138 -17.72 15.16 -7.78
C HIS A 138 -16.71 16.26 -8.12
N MET A 139 -17.22 17.46 -8.26
CA MET A 139 -16.47 18.71 -8.30
C MET A 139 -16.73 19.53 -7.02
N ALA A 140 -16.16 20.73 -6.94
CA ALA A 140 -16.32 21.63 -5.79
C ALA A 140 -17.77 21.86 -5.39
N GLY A 141 -17.98 22.33 -4.16
CA GLY A 141 -19.32 22.51 -3.58
C GLY A 141 -20.23 23.40 -4.39
N ALA A 142 -21.51 23.05 -4.40
CA ALA A 142 -22.58 23.72 -5.19
C ALA A 142 -22.77 25.19 -4.86
N ASP A 143 -22.53 25.60 -3.63
CA ASP A 143 -22.70 26.98 -3.16
C ASP A 143 -21.42 27.81 -3.29
N SER A 144 -20.39 27.27 -3.97
CA SER A 144 -19.10 27.94 -4.14
C SER A 144 -18.88 28.44 -5.57
N ALA A 145 -18.17 29.55 -5.69
CA ALA A 145 -17.73 30.11 -6.96
C ALA A 145 -16.46 30.93 -6.75
N GLY A 146 -15.57 30.92 -7.74
CA GLY A 146 -14.32 31.65 -7.65
C GLY A 146 -13.28 31.18 -8.65
N TYR A 147 -12.07 31.10 -8.18
CA TYR A 147 -10.92 30.57 -8.92
C TYR A 147 -10.27 29.47 -8.08
N GLY A 148 -9.93 28.37 -8.73
CA GLY A 148 -9.10 27.31 -8.13
C GLY A 148 -7.68 27.80 -7.86
N VAL A 149 -6.88 26.97 -7.17
CA VAL A 149 -5.49 27.33 -6.79
C VAL A 149 -4.56 27.51 -8.00
N ALA A 150 -4.87 26.90 -9.15
CA ALA A 150 -4.17 27.12 -10.43
C ALA A 150 -4.79 28.26 -11.27
N GLY A 151 -5.83 28.91 -10.78
CA GLY A 151 -6.47 30.06 -11.42
C GLY A 151 -7.62 29.73 -12.37
N SER A 152 -8.09 28.50 -12.43
CA SER A 152 -9.28 28.13 -13.21
C SER A 152 -10.56 28.70 -12.61
N PRO A 153 -11.42 29.38 -13.40
CA PRO A 153 -12.69 29.87 -12.90
C PRO A 153 -13.68 28.71 -12.70
N TYR A 154 -14.48 28.79 -11.63
CA TYR A 154 -15.57 27.86 -11.39
C TYR A 154 -16.77 28.55 -10.74
N ALA A 155 -17.91 27.95 -10.93
CA ALA A 155 -19.17 28.32 -10.28
C ALA A 155 -20.05 27.07 -10.20
N GLU A 156 -21.19 27.17 -9.51
CA GLU A 156 -22.11 26.05 -9.19
C GLU A 156 -22.13 24.90 -10.23
N ASP A 157 -22.45 25.17 -11.48
CA ASP A 157 -22.58 24.18 -12.58
C ASP A 157 -21.59 24.43 -13.73
N SER A 158 -20.54 25.20 -13.52
CA SER A 158 -19.60 25.61 -14.55
C SER A 158 -18.17 25.44 -14.10
N PHE A 159 -17.50 24.48 -14.71
CA PHE A 159 -16.08 24.14 -14.48
C PHE A 159 -15.36 24.11 -15.83
N PRO A 160 -14.01 24.15 -15.87
CA PRO A 160 -13.28 24.17 -17.14
C PRO A 160 -13.66 23.04 -18.10
N MET A 161 -13.97 21.83 -17.59
CA MET A 161 -14.32 20.66 -18.40
C MET A 161 -15.78 20.26 -18.30
N TYR A 162 -16.56 20.80 -17.35
CA TYR A 162 -17.94 20.39 -17.10
C TYR A 162 -18.92 21.56 -17.06
N SER A 163 -20.15 21.29 -17.48
CA SER A 163 -21.29 22.20 -17.46
C SER A 163 -22.46 21.55 -16.75
N GLY A 164 -23.57 22.29 -16.56
CA GLY A 164 -24.74 21.78 -15.85
C GLY A 164 -25.31 20.45 -16.38
N TRP A 165 -25.02 20.08 -17.64
CA TRP A 165 -25.47 18.82 -18.25
C TRP A 165 -24.63 17.61 -17.83
N ASP A 166 -23.43 17.84 -17.27
CA ASP A 166 -22.48 16.82 -16.89
C ASP A 166 -22.63 16.37 -15.43
N PHE A 167 -23.58 16.97 -14.71
CA PHE A 167 -23.94 16.63 -13.34
C PHE A 167 -25.28 15.90 -13.26
N ASN A 168 -25.46 15.07 -12.24
CA ASN A 168 -26.71 14.37 -11.98
C ASN A 168 -27.87 15.34 -11.70
N ASP A 169 -29.11 14.92 -12.02
CA ASP A 169 -30.29 15.77 -11.86
C ASP A 169 -30.73 15.95 -10.40
N CYS A 170 -30.30 15.05 -9.48
CA CYS A 170 -30.52 15.23 -8.06
C CYS A 170 -29.59 16.31 -7.51
N ARG A 171 -30.19 17.46 -7.16
CA ARG A 171 -29.44 18.63 -6.66
C ARG A 171 -29.56 18.82 -5.15
N SER A 172 -30.11 17.84 -4.43
CA SER A 172 -30.15 17.78 -2.97
C SER A 172 -29.05 16.89 -2.43
N ASP A 173 -28.69 17.10 -1.18
CA ASP A 173 -27.77 16.23 -0.47
C ASP A 173 -28.38 14.86 -0.21
N ILE A 174 -27.52 13.85 -0.10
CA ILE A 174 -27.87 12.50 0.34
C ILE A 174 -28.44 12.60 1.76
N SER A 175 -29.66 12.13 1.95
CA SER A 175 -30.34 12.11 3.25
C SER A 175 -30.65 10.69 3.73
N ASN A 176 -30.65 9.71 2.83
CA ASN A 176 -31.00 8.32 3.11
C ASN A 176 -30.01 7.33 2.50
N TYR A 177 -29.06 6.86 3.30
CA TYR A 177 -28.07 5.85 2.90
C TYR A 177 -28.67 4.45 2.67
N GLN A 178 -29.96 4.24 2.96
CA GLN A 178 -30.70 3.01 2.60
C GLN A 178 -31.32 3.06 1.19
N ASP A 179 -31.22 4.18 0.49
CA ASP A 179 -31.66 4.33 -0.90
C ASP A 179 -30.43 4.40 -1.82
N ARG A 180 -30.13 3.30 -2.53
CA ARG A 180 -29.02 3.21 -3.48
C ARG A 180 -29.04 4.34 -4.52
N TRP A 181 -30.24 4.67 -5.04
CA TRP A 181 -30.34 5.70 -6.07
C TRP A 181 -29.91 7.06 -5.51
N GLU A 182 -30.37 7.39 -4.31
CA GLU A 182 -29.98 8.64 -3.63
C GLU A 182 -28.48 8.68 -3.37
N VAL A 183 -27.90 7.58 -2.86
CA VAL A 183 -26.47 7.49 -2.56
C VAL A 183 -25.59 7.69 -3.81
N GLN A 184 -26.06 7.25 -4.99
CA GLN A 184 -25.24 7.23 -6.22
C GLN A 184 -25.65 8.31 -7.25
N HIS A 185 -26.59 9.22 -6.92
CA HIS A 185 -27.03 10.25 -7.85
C HIS A 185 -27.35 11.58 -7.19
N CYS A 186 -27.24 11.72 -5.86
CA CYS A 186 -27.43 12.96 -5.15
C CYS A 186 -26.11 13.46 -4.56
N ARG A 187 -26.07 14.73 -4.17
CA ARG A 187 -24.85 15.37 -3.70
C ARG A 187 -24.34 14.77 -2.38
N LEU A 188 -23.06 14.45 -2.34
CA LEU A 188 -22.36 14.16 -1.10
C LEU A 188 -21.99 15.52 -0.46
N VAL A 189 -22.55 15.84 0.71
CA VAL A 189 -22.29 17.07 1.48
C VAL A 189 -22.16 18.34 0.62
N ALA A 190 -23.18 18.58 -0.22
CA ALA A 190 -23.29 19.69 -1.16
C ALA A 190 -22.26 19.72 -2.32
N LEU A 191 -21.45 18.70 -2.52
CA LEU A 191 -20.50 18.59 -3.63
C LEU A 191 -21.24 18.33 -4.95
N GLN A 192 -20.77 18.92 -6.05
CA GLN A 192 -21.40 18.78 -7.36
C GLN A 192 -21.18 17.39 -7.94
N ASP A 193 -22.22 16.56 -7.91
CA ASP A 193 -22.21 15.15 -8.25
C ASP A 193 -22.16 14.92 -9.77
N LEU A 194 -21.08 14.29 -10.27
CA LEU A 194 -20.86 14.06 -11.71
C LEU A 194 -21.78 12.97 -12.24
N ARG A 195 -22.35 13.21 -13.44
CA ARG A 195 -23.14 12.22 -14.17
C ARG A 195 -22.23 11.18 -14.83
N THR A 196 -21.70 10.25 -14.04
CA THR A 196 -20.75 9.21 -14.52
C THR A 196 -21.37 8.23 -15.52
N SER A 197 -22.69 8.20 -15.67
CA SER A 197 -23.38 7.50 -16.77
C SER A 197 -23.16 8.13 -18.14
N SER A 198 -22.69 9.39 -18.21
CA SER A 198 -22.36 10.10 -19.46
C SER A 198 -21.03 9.60 -20.03
N THR A 199 -21.00 9.28 -21.33
CA THR A 199 -19.77 8.93 -22.04
C THR A 199 -18.73 10.04 -21.96
N TYR A 200 -19.16 11.30 -22.13
CA TYR A 200 -18.27 12.46 -22.04
C TYR A 200 -17.59 12.57 -20.68
N VAL A 201 -18.35 12.40 -19.59
CA VAL A 201 -17.80 12.44 -18.22
C VAL A 201 -16.79 11.30 -18.01
N ARG A 202 -17.12 10.07 -18.44
CA ARG A 202 -16.22 8.91 -18.34
C ARG A 202 -14.92 9.10 -19.10
N GLU A 203 -15.01 9.57 -20.36
CA GLU A 203 -13.84 9.84 -21.19
C GLU A 203 -12.98 10.98 -20.63
N THR A 204 -13.61 12.01 -20.03
CA THR A 204 -12.88 13.11 -19.38
C THR A 204 -12.13 12.63 -18.13
N ILE A 205 -12.77 11.80 -17.30
CA ILE A 205 -12.11 11.19 -16.13
C ILE A 205 -10.99 10.26 -16.59
N ALA A 206 -11.24 9.38 -17.57
CA ALA A 206 -10.23 8.47 -18.10
C ALA A 206 -8.99 9.22 -18.61
N ALA A 207 -9.19 10.32 -19.36
CA ALA A 207 -8.10 11.16 -19.85
C ALA A 207 -7.27 11.80 -18.70
N TYR A 208 -7.91 12.20 -17.61
CA TYR A 208 -7.21 12.68 -16.41
C TYR A 208 -6.36 11.57 -15.75
N LEU A 209 -6.91 10.38 -15.61
CA LEU A 209 -6.18 9.24 -15.03
C LEU A 209 -5.03 8.80 -15.94
N ASP A 210 -5.24 8.77 -17.26
CA ASP A 210 -4.18 8.49 -18.24
C ASP A 210 -3.06 9.53 -18.21
N ASP A 211 -3.39 10.81 -17.97
CA ASP A 211 -2.40 11.88 -17.81
C ASP A 211 -1.50 11.62 -16.59
N LEU A 212 -2.07 11.19 -15.46
CA LEU A 212 -1.31 10.79 -14.26
C LEU A 212 -0.45 9.55 -14.52
N VAL A 213 -0.97 8.53 -15.20
CA VAL A 213 -0.19 7.33 -15.59
C VAL A 213 0.96 7.73 -16.52
N SER A 214 0.77 8.70 -17.41
CA SER A 214 1.83 9.20 -18.28
C SER A 214 3.00 9.85 -17.53
N LEU A 215 2.78 10.26 -16.28
CA LEU A 215 3.81 10.76 -15.35
C LEU A 215 4.45 9.65 -14.50
N GLY A 216 3.99 8.39 -14.65
CA GLY A 216 4.52 7.24 -13.94
C GLY A 216 3.71 6.79 -12.72
N VAL A 217 2.50 7.32 -12.50
CA VAL A 217 1.60 6.85 -11.42
C VAL A 217 1.22 5.39 -11.69
N ALA A 218 1.42 4.52 -10.70
CA ALA A 218 1.21 3.07 -10.79
C ALA A 218 -0.20 2.63 -10.38
N GLY A 219 -0.96 3.51 -9.74
CA GLY A 219 -2.31 3.18 -9.31
C GLY A 219 -3.07 4.34 -8.70
N PHE A 220 -4.32 4.08 -8.36
CA PHE A 220 -5.25 5.07 -7.83
C PHE A 220 -5.99 4.56 -6.60
N ARG A 221 -6.13 5.40 -5.59
CA ARG A 221 -7.23 5.32 -4.64
C ARG A 221 -8.39 6.13 -5.22
N ILE A 222 -9.53 5.51 -5.45
CA ILE A 222 -10.71 6.19 -5.97
C ILE A 222 -11.51 6.73 -4.80
N ASP A 223 -11.45 8.06 -4.63
CA ASP A 223 -12.17 8.78 -3.59
C ASP A 223 -13.68 8.68 -3.76
N ALA A 224 -14.41 8.58 -2.65
CA ALA A 224 -15.87 8.55 -2.61
C ALA A 224 -16.51 7.56 -3.60
N ALA A 225 -15.83 6.44 -3.91
CA ALA A 225 -16.29 5.46 -4.91
C ALA A 225 -17.67 4.89 -4.61
N LYS A 226 -18.07 4.85 -3.32
CA LYS A 226 -19.42 4.46 -2.90
C LYS A 226 -20.53 5.23 -3.64
N HIS A 227 -20.26 6.47 -4.01
CA HIS A 227 -21.22 7.41 -4.61
C HIS A 227 -21.24 7.34 -6.14
N VAL A 228 -20.35 6.55 -6.74
CA VAL A 228 -20.36 6.23 -8.18
C VAL A 228 -20.91 4.82 -8.38
N PRO A 229 -21.86 4.57 -9.31
CA PRO A 229 -22.24 3.20 -9.66
C PRO A 229 -21.02 2.37 -10.08
N ALA A 230 -20.85 1.16 -9.54
CA ALA A 230 -19.69 0.30 -9.82
C ALA A 230 -19.47 0.07 -11.33
N ALA A 231 -20.55 -0.14 -12.08
CA ALA A 231 -20.49 -0.29 -13.54
C ALA A 231 -19.95 0.97 -14.27
N ASP A 232 -20.11 2.16 -13.67
CA ASP A 232 -19.58 3.41 -14.24
C ASP A 232 -18.07 3.49 -14.00
N LEU A 233 -17.56 3.06 -12.83
CA LEU A 233 -16.12 2.94 -12.58
C LEU A 233 -15.46 1.88 -13.50
N GLU A 234 -16.12 0.75 -13.71
CA GLU A 234 -15.66 -0.25 -14.69
C GLU A 234 -15.59 0.36 -16.11
N ALA A 235 -16.58 1.17 -16.48
CA ALA A 235 -16.60 1.82 -17.79
C ALA A 235 -15.57 2.94 -17.92
N ILE A 236 -15.28 3.70 -16.84
CA ILE A 236 -14.20 4.69 -16.81
C ILE A 236 -12.85 3.97 -16.99
N LYS A 237 -12.59 2.91 -16.22
CA LYS A 237 -11.35 2.12 -16.32
C LYS A 237 -11.17 1.53 -17.72
N ALA A 238 -12.26 1.02 -18.33
CA ALA A 238 -12.24 0.49 -19.69
C ALA A 238 -12.03 1.56 -20.78
N ALA A 239 -12.29 2.83 -20.48
CA ALA A 239 -12.04 3.96 -21.39
C ALA A 239 -10.61 4.51 -21.30
N MET A 240 -9.83 4.10 -20.29
CA MET A 240 -8.41 4.46 -20.18
C MET A 240 -7.57 3.76 -21.24
N ASP A 241 -6.56 4.45 -21.75
CA ASP A 241 -5.53 3.88 -22.60
C ASP A 241 -4.59 2.93 -21.81
N HIS A 242 -4.46 3.14 -20.50
CA HIS A 242 -3.62 2.39 -19.56
C HIS A 242 -4.46 1.81 -18.42
N SER A 243 -5.36 0.88 -18.73
CA SER A 243 -6.33 0.33 -17.78
C SER A 243 -5.79 -0.77 -16.85
N ASP A 244 -4.55 -1.18 -17.00
CA ASP A 244 -3.89 -2.26 -16.23
C ASP A 244 -3.26 -1.79 -14.90
N VAL A 245 -3.41 -0.52 -14.56
CA VAL A 245 -2.93 0.06 -13.29
C VAL A 245 -3.79 -0.37 -12.09
N TYR A 246 -3.18 -0.38 -10.92
CA TYR A 246 -3.84 -0.73 -9.66
C TYR A 246 -4.93 0.29 -9.28
N TRP A 247 -6.09 -0.21 -8.84
CA TRP A 247 -7.15 0.62 -8.26
C TRP A 247 -7.58 0.06 -6.91
N VAL A 248 -7.76 0.92 -5.93
CA VAL A 248 -8.42 0.63 -4.66
C VAL A 248 -9.53 1.64 -4.40
N HIS A 249 -10.73 1.16 -4.13
CA HIS A 249 -11.93 1.98 -4.00
C HIS A 249 -12.21 2.33 -2.55
N GLU A 250 -12.50 3.60 -2.28
CA GLU A 250 -13.10 4.00 -1.02
C GLU A 250 -14.61 3.74 -1.05
N VAL A 251 -15.01 2.63 -0.45
CA VAL A 251 -16.42 2.29 -0.28
C VAL A 251 -16.70 2.06 1.20
N ILE A 252 -17.14 3.09 1.90
CA ILE A 252 -17.45 3.00 3.32
C ILE A 252 -18.77 2.24 3.49
N GLY A 253 -18.66 0.91 3.62
CA GLY A 253 -19.82 0.04 3.83
C GLY A 253 -20.33 0.09 5.27
N ALA A 254 -21.65 -0.12 5.42
CA ALA A 254 -22.25 -0.41 6.71
C ALA A 254 -23.26 -1.54 6.58
N ALA A 255 -23.46 -2.29 7.67
CA ALA A 255 -24.37 -3.43 7.66
C ALA A 255 -25.81 -2.99 7.31
N GLY A 256 -26.38 -3.63 6.29
CA GLY A 256 -27.74 -3.36 5.81
C GLY A 256 -27.86 -2.19 4.83
N GLU A 257 -26.79 -1.48 4.50
CA GLU A 257 -26.80 -0.53 3.40
C GLU A 257 -26.79 -1.22 2.04
N PRO A 258 -27.44 -0.66 1.02
CA PRO A 258 -27.55 -1.30 -0.28
C PRO A 258 -26.28 -1.24 -1.13
N VAL A 259 -25.34 -0.33 -0.84
CA VAL A 259 -24.05 -0.19 -1.53
C VAL A 259 -22.96 -0.77 -0.66
N GLN A 260 -22.27 -1.79 -1.18
CA GLN A 260 -21.27 -2.55 -0.43
C GLN A 260 -19.93 -2.60 -1.17
N PRO A 261 -18.77 -2.65 -0.48
CA PRO A 261 -17.45 -2.66 -1.11
C PRO A 261 -17.24 -3.85 -2.05
N SER A 262 -17.88 -4.98 -1.81
CA SER A 262 -17.79 -6.16 -2.68
C SER A 262 -18.34 -5.96 -4.09
N GLU A 263 -19.14 -4.93 -4.33
CA GLU A 263 -19.70 -4.62 -5.65
C GLU A 263 -18.68 -3.98 -6.59
N TYR A 264 -17.60 -3.41 -6.06
CA TYR A 264 -16.60 -2.65 -6.80
C TYR A 264 -15.40 -3.50 -7.26
N LEU A 265 -15.38 -4.78 -6.92
CA LEU A 265 -14.28 -5.68 -7.25
C LEU A 265 -14.10 -5.95 -8.75
N GLY A 266 -15.03 -5.47 -9.60
CA GLY A 266 -14.91 -5.55 -11.07
C GLY A 266 -13.85 -4.61 -11.65
N SER A 267 -13.61 -3.45 -11.02
CA SER A 267 -12.64 -2.46 -11.48
C SER A 267 -11.36 -2.39 -10.64
N GLY A 268 -11.35 -2.94 -9.43
CA GLY A 268 -10.18 -2.90 -8.54
C GLY A 268 -10.47 -3.57 -7.21
N ASP A 269 -9.61 -3.33 -6.25
CA ASP A 269 -9.79 -3.72 -4.85
C ASP A 269 -10.69 -2.71 -4.13
N SER A 270 -11.07 -2.99 -2.90
CA SER A 270 -11.81 -2.04 -2.06
C SER A 270 -11.22 -1.98 -0.67
N HIS A 271 -11.27 -0.80 -0.05
CA HIS A 271 -10.92 -0.65 1.35
C HIS A 271 -11.92 -1.39 2.24
N GLU A 272 -11.39 -2.20 3.18
CA GLU A 272 -12.17 -2.94 4.16
C GLU A 272 -12.23 -2.15 5.48
N PHE A 273 -13.18 -1.24 5.58
CA PHE A 273 -13.35 -0.37 6.76
C PHE A 273 -13.68 -1.13 8.05
N ASP A 274 -14.37 -2.26 7.93
CA ASP A 274 -14.71 -3.07 9.12
C ASP A 274 -13.47 -3.70 9.76
N TYR A 275 -12.37 -3.88 9.01
CA TYR A 275 -11.09 -4.29 9.56
C TYR A 275 -10.57 -3.25 10.57
N ALA A 276 -10.55 -1.96 10.21
CA ALA A 276 -10.10 -0.88 11.10
C ALA A 276 -11.01 -0.72 12.33
N ARG A 277 -12.33 -0.86 12.15
CA ARG A 277 -13.33 -0.84 13.25
C ARG A 277 -13.11 -1.99 14.24
N GLU A 278 -12.83 -3.20 13.72
CA GLU A 278 -12.54 -4.37 14.54
C GLU A 278 -11.22 -4.25 15.28
N LEU A 279 -10.16 -3.72 14.64
CA LEU A 279 -8.91 -3.42 15.33
C LEU A 279 -9.15 -2.49 16.51
N LYS A 280 -9.85 -1.37 16.30
CA LYS A 280 -10.18 -0.44 17.37
C LYS A 280 -10.91 -1.13 18.52
N HIS A 281 -11.94 -1.92 18.20
CA HIS A 281 -12.70 -2.65 19.21
C HIS A 281 -11.83 -3.64 20.00
N ALA A 282 -10.96 -4.39 19.30
CA ALA A 282 -10.08 -5.36 19.93
C ALA A 282 -9.06 -4.69 20.86
N PHE A 283 -8.38 -3.62 20.42
CA PHE A 283 -7.40 -2.90 21.24
C PHE A 283 -8.00 -2.09 22.38
N ASP A 284 -9.30 -1.75 22.29
CA ASP A 284 -10.04 -1.15 23.40
C ASP A 284 -10.44 -2.19 24.47
N ALA A 285 -10.81 -3.40 24.04
CA ALA A 285 -11.41 -4.43 24.90
C ALA A 285 -10.49 -5.65 25.11
N ASN A 286 -10.27 -6.46 24.05
CA ASN A 286 -9.60 -7.76 24.14
C ASN A 286 -8.99 -8.16 22.80
N ILE A 287 -7.65 -8.18 22.72
CA ILE A 287 -6.94 -8.50 21.48
C ILE A 287 -6.91 -9.99 21.12
N ALA A 288 -7.35 -10.91 21.99
CA ALA A 288 -7.52 -12.31 21.62
C ALA A 288 -8.57 -12.51 20.52
N SER A 289 -9.48 -11.55 20.31
CA SER A 289 -10.45 -11.53 19.22
C SER A 289 -9.80 -11.32 17.84
N LEU A 290 -8.59 -10.78 17.76
CA LEU A 290 -7.89 -10.48 16.50
C LEU A 290 -7.67 -11.71 15.60
N ARG A 291 -7.68 -12.92 16.17
CA ARG A 291 -7.61 -14.16 15.37
C ARG A 291 -8.72 -14.32 14.33
N TYR A 292 -9.81 -13.59 14.49
CA TYR A 292 -11.00 -13.66 13.64
C TYR A 292 -11.14 -12.43 12.72
N VAL A 293 -10.21 -11.48 12.83
CA VAL A 293 -10.22 -10.31 11.95
C VAL A 293 -10.05 -10.75 10.50
N GLY A 294 -10.91 -10.27 9.61
CA GLY A 294 -10.99 -10.74 8.24
C GLY A 294 -12.11 -11.76 7.96
N ASP A 295 -12.67 -12.43 9.01
CA ASP A 295 -13.77 -13.37 8.83
C ASP A 295 -15.04 -12.67 8.32
N GLY A 296 -15.60 -13.18 7.22
CA GLY A 296 -16.84 -12.65 6.63
C GLY A 296 -16.70 -11.32 5.90
N LYS A 297 -15.47 -10.84 5.67
CA LYS A 297 -15.13 -9.61 4.95
C LYS A 297 -14.80 -9.87 3.48
N LEU A 298 -14.27 -8.89 2.79
CA LEU A 298 -13.77 -9.05 1.42
C LEU A 298 -12.76 -10.20 1.31
N PRO A 299 -12.61 -10.84 0.14
CA PRO A 299 -11.50 -11.76 -0.09
C PRO A 299 -10.17 -11.05 0.22
N SER A 300 -9.25 -11.75 0.91
CA SER A 300 -7.99 -11.17 1.37
C SER A 300 -7.17 -10.53 0.26
N ASP A 301 -7.17 -11.14 -0.93
CA ASP A 301 -6.49 -10.66 -2.13
C ASP A 301 -7.18 -9.50 -2.85
N ARG A 302 -8.28 -8.98 -2.27
CA ARG A 302 -9.10 -7.90 -2.83
C ARG A 302 -9.40 -6.81 -1.79
N ALA A 303 -8.79 -6.88 -0.62
CA ALA A 303 -9.03 -5.99 0.51
C ALA A 303 -7.84 -5.05 0.74
N GLY A 304 -8.02 -3.74 0.62
CA GLY A 304 -7.11 -2.76 1.18
C GLY A 304 -7.39 -2.58 2.67
N VAL A 305 -6.42 -2.80 3.55
CA VAL A 305 -6.62 -2.75 5.01
C VAL A 305 -5.73 -1.70 5.67
N PHE A 306 -6.21 -1.11 6.75
CA PHE A 306 -5.51 -0.05 7.47
C PHE A 306 -5.94 -0.01 8.95
N VAL A 307 -5.14 0.63 9.80
CA VAL A 307 -5.52 0.95 11.17
C VAL A 307 -6.30 2.26 11.20
N SER A 308 -5.92 3.22 10.37
CA SER A 308 -6.45 4.57 10.31
C SER A 308 -6.34 5.15 8.90
N ASN A 309 -7.21 6.10 8.58
CA ASN A 309 -7.05 7.02 7.45
C ASN A 309 -7.46 8.43 7.88
N HIS A 310 -7.34 9.40 6.98
CA HIS A 310 -7.57 10.81 7.27
C HIS A 310 -9.00 11.16 7.72
N ASP A 311 -10.02 10.36 7.33
CA ASP A 311 -11.40 10.52 7.76
C ASP A 311 -11.68 9.84 9.09
N THR A 312 -11.30 8.56 9.19
CA THR A 312 -11.65 7.72 10.33
C THR A 312 -10.91 8.11 11.61
N GLU A 313 -9.72 8.69 11.51
CA GLU A 313 -9.04 9.25 12.69
C GLU A 313 -9.75 10.48 13.25
N ARG A 314 -10.37 11.31 12.37
CA ARG A 314 -11.03 12.57 12.73
C ARG A 314 -12.44 12.36 13.25
N ASN A 315 -13.19 11.41 12.70
CA ASN A 315 -14.54 11.09 13.15
C ASN A 315 -14.57 10.07 14.31
N GLY A 316 -13.40 9.51 14.65
CA GLY A 316 -13.27 8.53 15.73
C GLY A 316 -13.77 7.13 15.37
N GLU A 317 -13.98 6.82 14.11
CA GLU A 317 -14.43 5.50 13.66
C GLU A 317 -13.32 4.44 13.76
N SER A 318 -12.06 4.83 13.57
CA SER A 318 -10.88 3.99 13.80
C SER A 318 -10.03 4.47 14.99
N MET A 319 -8.90 3.81 15.20
CA MET A 319 -7.83 4.31 16.08
C MET A 319 -7.12 5.49 15.40
N SER A 320 -6.34 6.24 16.15
CA SER A 320 -5.45 7.29 15.63
C SER A 320 -4.19 7.37 16.48
N TYR A 321 -3.23 8.19 16.08
CA TYR A 321 -2.01 8.48 16.86
C TYR A 321 -2.29 8.85 18.33
N GLN A 322 -3.48 9.39 18.64
CA GLN A 322 -3.88 9.76 20.00
C GLN A 322 -4.04 8.55 20.95
N TRP A 323 -4.13 7.33 20.41
CA TRP A 323 -4.15 6.08 21.19
C TRP A 323 -2.76 5.67 21.69
N GLY A 324 -1.69 6.39 21.28
CA GLY A 324 -0.31 6.14 21.69
C GLY A 324 0.13 4.70 21.41
N ALA A 325 0.75 4.04 22.39
CA ALA A 325 1.30 2.70 22.21
C ALA A 325 0.31 1.66 21.66
N LYS A 326 -0.99 1.78 21.95
CA LYS A 326 -2.00 0.88 21.36
C LYS A 326 -2.12 1.06 19.85
N TYR A 327 -1.96 2.28 19.34
CA TYR A 327 -1.95 2.55 17.90
C TYR A 327 -0.71 1.96 17.24
N THR A 328 0.46 2.07 17.89
CA THR A 328 1.68 1.39 17.44
C THR A 328 1.48 -0.13 17.36
N LEU A 329 0.90 -0.75 18.41
CA LEU A 329 0.62 -2.19 18.41
C LEU A 329 -0.39 -2.62 17.34
N ALA A 330 -1.36 -1.78 17.01
CA ALA A 330 -2.31 -2.05 15.94
C ALA A 330 -1.60 -2.05 14.56
N ASN A 331 -0.60 -1.17 14.35
CA ASN A 331 0.25 -1.19 13.14
C ASN A 331 1.17 -2.42 13.12
N VAL A 332 1.72 -2.85 14.26
CA VAL A 332 2.46 -4.13 14.37
C VAL A 332 1.58 -5.30 13.96
N PHE A 333 0.33 -5.33 14.41
CA PHE A 333 -0.63 -6.36 14.01
C PHE A 333 -0.97 -6.27 12.51
N LEU A 334 -1.31 -5.09 12.00
CA LEU A 334 -1.60 -4.84 10.58
C LEU A 334 -0.51 -5.43 9.68
N LEU A 335 0.75 -5.12 9.97
CA LEU A 335 1.91 -5.54 9.17
C LEU A 335 2.33 -7.00 9.39
N SER A 336 1.82 -7.67 10.40
CA SER A 336 2.12 -9.08 10.67
C SER A 336 0.99 -10.04 10.32
N TRP A 337 -0.25 -9.58 10.16
CA TRP A 337 -1.41 -10.44 9.89
C TRP A 337 -1.61 -10.68 8.39
N PRO A 338 -1.85 -11.93 7.92
CA PRO A 338 -1.93 -12.24 6.49
C PRO A 338 -3.33 -12.00 5.91
N TYR A 339 -3.86 -10.80 6.05
CA TYR A 339 -5.15 -10.42 5.47
C TYR A 339 -5.07 -9.04 4.86
N GLY A 340 -5.37 -8.94 3.57
CA GLY A 340 -5.41 -7.70 2.81
C GLY A 340 -4.03 -7.14 2.45
N SER A 341 -4.02 -6.09 1.63
CA SER A 341 -2.85 -5.25 1.35
C SER A 341 -2.79 -4.13 2.37
N PRO A 342 -1.77 -4.07 3.23
CA PRO A 342 -1.75 -3.14 4.35
C PRO A 342 -1.35 -1.72 3.94
N THR A 343 -2.10 -0.74 4.43
CA THR A 343 -1.77 0.68 4.32
C THR A 343 -1.42 1.25 5.69
N VAL A 344 -0.20 1.74 5.85
CA VAL A 344 0.22 2.56 6.99
C VAL A 344 -0.16 4.00 6.69
N TYR A 345 -0.81 4.67 7.62
CA TYR A 345 -1.21 6.07 7.49
C TYR A 345 -0.24 6.97 8.25
N SER A 346 0.20 8.04 7.62
CA SER A 346 1.01 9.08 8.20
C SER A 346 0.42 10.46 7.88
N GLY A 347 0.01 11.15 8.93
CA GLY A 347 -0.62 12.46 8.87
C GLY A 347 0.06 13.47 9.79
N TYR A 348 -0.74 14.27 10.47
CA TYR A 348 -0.28 15.31 11.39
C TYR A 348 -1.19 15.43 12.62
N THR A 349 -0.68 16.07 13.66
CA THR A 349 -1.44 16.30 14.89
C THR A 349 -2.47 17.42 14.68
N PHE A 350 -3.69 17.20 15.15
CA PHE A 350 -4.79 18.16 15.04
C PHE A 350 -5.64 18.21 16.31
N SER A 351 -6.31 19.31 16.51
CA SER A 351 -7.31 19.51 17.57
C SER A 351 -8.67 19.96 17.04
N ASP A 352 -8.74 20.28 15.75
CA ASP A 352 -9.94 20.68 15.03
C ASP A 352 -10.16 19.71 13.87
N TYR A 353 -11.40 19.33 13.62
CA TYR A 353 -11.75 18.41 12.52
C TYR A 353 -11.28 18.93 11.16
N ASP A 354 -11.43 20.26 10.91
CA ASP A 354 -11.12 20.90 9.64
C ASP A 354 -9.63 21.29 9.49
N ALA A 355 -8.83 21.11 10.54
CA ALA A 355 -7.42 21.51 10.52
C ALA A 355 -6.68 20.92 9.32
N GLY A 356 -6.11 21.81 8.49
CA GLY A 356 -5.19 21.44 7.40
C GLY A 356 -3.81 21.06 7.91
N ALA A 357 -2.91 20.77 6.97
CA ALA A 357 -1.51 20.47 7.26
C ALA A 357 -0.85 21.61 8.06
N PRO A 358 0.15 21.32 8.90
CA PRO A 358 0.86 22.33 9.67
C PRO A 358 1.41 23.47 8.79
N GLY A 359 0.95 24.69 9.07
CA GLY A 359 1.34 25.88 8.30
C GLY A 359 0.66 26.05 6.95
N ALA A 360 -0.34 25.24 6.62
CA ALA A 360 -1.10 25.39 5.40
C ALA A 360 -1.73 26.79 5.28
N THR A 361 -1.73 27.30 4.05
CA THR A 361 -2.44 28.52 3.65
C THR A 361 -3.57 28.18 2.68
N SER A 362 -4.21 29.20 2.08
CA SER A 362 -5.26 28.98 1.08
C SER A 362 -4.77 28.28 -0.19
N ASP A 363 -3.50 28.40 -0.52
CA ASP A 363 -2.92 28.01 -1.80
C ASP A 363 -1.57 27.27 -1.71
N SER A 364 -1.08 27.00 -0.52
CA SER A 364 0.19 26.29 -0.31
C SER A 364 0.26 25.55 1.03
N VAL A 365 1.10 24.52 1.07
CA VAL A 365 1.48 23.78 2.26
C VAL A 365 3.01 23.79 2.36
N PRO A 366 3.60 24.06 3.52
CA PRO A 366 5.05 23.88 3.73
C PRO A 366 5.44 22.41 3.71
N ASP A 367 6.70 22.13 3.37
CA ASP A 367 7.25 20.77 3.45
C ASP A 367 7.10 20.18 4.84
N ALA A 368 6.84 18.87 4.87
CA ALA A 368 6.67 18.15 6.11
C ALA A 368 7.99 18.03 6.88
N GLU A 369 7.95 18.39 8.16
CA GLU A 369 9.10 18.28 9.08
C GLU A 369 8.80 17.33 10.24
N CYS A 370 9.27 16.08 10.15
CA CYS A 370 9.06 15.06 11.19
C CYS A 370 9.66 15.45 12.55
N SER A 371 10.73 16.24 12.56
CA SER A 371 11.37 16.74 13.79
C SER A 371 10.54 17.75 14.55
N SER A 372 9.54 18.36 13.93
CA SER A 372 8.70 19.41 14.52
C SER A 372 7.73 18.88 15.59
N GLY A 373 7.38 17.58 15.53
CA GLY A 373 6.32 16.97 16.34
C GLY A 373 4.90 17.35 15.90
N ALA A 374 4.76 18.15 14.83
CA ALA A 374 3.48 18.48 14.23
C ALA A 374 3.02 17.39 13.24
N TRP A 375 3.97 16.71 12.59
CA TRP A 375 3.74 15.55 11.75
C TRP A 375 3.96 14.27 12.56
N THR A 376 3.15 13.23 12.32
CA THR A 376 3.19 11.98 13.09
C THR A 376 4.28 11.03 12.61
N CYS A 377 4.57 11.04 11.31
CA CYS A 377 5.69 10.35 10.65
C CYS A 377 5.83 8.88 11.05
N GLU A 378 4.75 8.14 10.97
CA GLU A 378 4.67 6.72 11.34
C GLU A 378 5.68 5.85 10.58
N GLN A 379 6.01 6.22 9.34
CA GLN A 379 7.02 5.54 8.52
C GLN A 379 8.43 5.58 9.10
N ARG A 380 8.70 6.48 10.05
CA ARG A 380 9.99 6.59 10.74
C ARG A 380 10.01 5.91 12.12
N TRP A 381 8.88 5.36 12.57
CA TRP A 381 8.85 4.62 13.82
C TRP A 381 9.60 3.30 13.66
N THR A 382 10.46 2.97 14.64
CA THR A 382 11.25 1.72 14.65
C THR A 382 10.35 0.51 14.45
N GLU A 383 9.21 0.48 15.13
CA GLU A 383 8.25 -0.62 15.06
C GLU A 383 7.66 -0.77 13.65
N VAL A 384 7.35 0.35 12.99
CA VAL A 384 6.77 0.33 11.64
C VAL A 384 7.82 -0.12 10.62
N GLN A 385 9.02 0.47 10.62
CA GLN A 385 10.10 0.08 9.71
C GLN A 385 10.49 -1.40 9.89
N GLY A 386 10.65 -1.84 11.14
CA GLY A 386 10.95 -3.24 11.44
C GLY A 386 9.84 -4.19 10.97
N MET A 387 8.58 -3.76 11.10
CA MET A 387 7.44 -4.58 10.68
C MET A 387 7.19 -4.56 9.17
N VAL A 388 7.58 -3.54 8.43
CA VAL A 388 7.64 -3.57 6.95
C VAL A 388 8.64 -4.64 6.49
N GLY A 389 9.83 -4.67 7.08
CA GLY A 389 10.84 -5.72 6.83
C GLY A 389 10.33 -7.12 7.19
N PHE A 390 9.62 -7.25 8.31
CA PHE A 390 8.93 -8.48 8.71
C PHE A 390 7.92 -8.91 7.66
N HIS A 391 7.00 -8.01 7.26
CA HIS A 391 5.95 -8.27 6.27
C HIS A 391 6.52 -8.80 4.95
N ASN A 392 7.50 -8.10 4.39
CA ASN A 392 8.17 -8.48 3.15
C ASN A 392 8.87 -9.85 3.26
N THR A 393 9.45 -10.16 4.44
CA THR A 393 10.14 -11.44 4.66
C THR A 393 9.16 -12.60 4.78
N VAL A 394 8.07 -12.44 5.51
CA VAL A 394 7.12 -13.55 5.74
C VAL A 394 6.15 -13.76 4.57
N GLY A 395 5.92 -12.74 3.74
CA GLY A 395 5.08 -12.80 2.55
C GLY A 395 3.75 -13.50 2.79
N SER A 396 3.40 -14.46 1.95
CA SER A 396 2.14 -15.21 2.01
C SER A 396 2.12 -16.36 3.04
N ALA A 397 3.15 -16.49 3.90
CA ALA A 397 3.18 -17.56 4.91
C ALA A 397 1.97 -17.49 5.84
N GLY A 398 1.28 -18.61 6.03
CA GLY A 398 0.06 -18.69 6.85
C GLY A 398 0.36 -18.56 8.34
N VAL A 399 -0.67 -18.23 9.13
CA VAL A 399 -0.60 -18.19 10.60
C VAL A 399 -0.38 -19.58 11.17
N THR A 400 0.62 -19.73 12.04
CA THR A 400 0.90 -20.95 12.80
C THR A 400 0.98 -20.65 14.28
N ARG A 401 0.78 -21.66 15.12
CA ARG A 401 0.98 -21.58 16.58
C ARG A 401 0.27 -20.41 17.26
N TRP A 402 -0.92 -20.04 16.78
CA TRP A 402 -1.72 -19.03 17.49
C TRP A 402 -1.86 -19.41 18.96
N TRP A 403 -1.56 -18.46 19.83
CA TRP A 403 -1.77 -18.53 21.24
C TRP A 403 -2.30 -17.20 21.76
N ASP A 404 -3.21 -17.22 22.72
CA ASP A 404 -3.67 -16.08 23.46
C ASP A 404 -3.89 -16.45 24.95
N ASP A 405 -3.95 -15.45 25.83
CA ASP A 405 -4.25 -15.62 27.24
C ASP A 405 -5.77 -15.52 27.54
N GLY A 406 -6.60 -15.45 26.49
CA GLY A 406 -8.03 -15.15 26.57
C GLY A 406 -8.33 -13.67 26.81
N GLY A 407 -7.31 -12.79 26.76
CA GLY A 407 -7.36 -11.38 27.07
C GLY A 407 -6.53 -10.50 26.14
N ASN A 408 -5.56 -9.81 26.72
CA ASN A 408 -4.78 -8.78 26.05
C ASN A 408 -3.36 -9.18 25.71
N HIS A 409 -3.07 -10.47 25.56
CA HIS A 409 -1.78 -10.95 25.11
C HIS A 409 -1.97 -12.05 24.05
N VAL A 410 -1.42 -11.83 22.87
CA VAL A 410 -1.46 -12.79 21.74
C VAL A 410 -0.06 -13.06 21.21
N ALA A 411 0.11 -14.25 20.60
CA ALA A 411 1.34 -14.62 19.92
C ALA A 411 1.04 -15.59 18.78
N TYR A 412 1.79 -15.49 17.67
CA TYR A 412 1.62 -16.38 16.52
C TYR A 412 2.85 -16.37 15.62
N GLY A 413 3.03 -17.46 14.88
CA GLY A 413 4.02 -17.57 13.81
C GLY A 413 3.43 -17.25 12.45
N ARG A 414 4.29 -16.90 11.53
CA ARG A 414 4.04 -16.83 10.08
C ARG A 414 4.86 -17.94 9.42
N GLY A 415 4.31 -19.17 9.45
CA GLY A 415 5.08 -20.36 9.09
C GLY A 415 6.38 -20.47 9.87
N SER A 416 7.47 -20.84 9.17
CA SER A 416 8.83 -20.82 9.70
C SER A 416 9.60 -19.53 9.41
N ALA A 417 8.95 -18.53 8.81
CA ALA A 417 9.59 -17.29 8.37
C ALA A 417 9.56 -16.17 9.42
N GLY A 418 8.55 -16.14 10.30
CA GLY A 418 8.41 -15.09 11.30
C GLY A 418 7.62 -15.51 12.53
N TYR A 419 7.74 -14.73 13.61
CA TYR A 419 6.97 -14.87 14.85
C TYR A 419 6.73 -13.51 15.50
N VAL A 420 5.50 -13.28 15.97
CA VAL A 420 5.11 -12.04 16.65
C VAL A 420 4.41 -12.37 17.97
N THR A 421 4.66 -11.55 18.99
CA THR A 421 3.86 -11.54 20.22
C THR A 421 3.53 -10.09 20.60
N ILE A 422 2.28 -9.83 20.95
CA ILE A 422 1.74 -8.50 21.25
C ILE A 422 1.11 -8.51 22.64
N ASN A 423 1.56 -7.61 23.49
CA ASN A 423 1.06 -7.42 24.86
C ASN A 423 0.35 -6.07 24.98
N ASN A 424 -0.98 -6.06 24.97
CA ASN A 424 -1.83 -4.88 25.19
C ASN A 424 -2.19 -4.68 26.69
N ASN A 425 -1.52 -5.40 27.62
CA ASN A 425 -1.66 -5.17 29.05
C ASN A 425 -0.79 -3.99 29.51
N SER A 426 -1.16 -3.39 30.62
CA SER A 426 -0.41 -2.28 31.28
C SER A 426 0.74 -2.77 32.16
N TRP A 427 1.16 -4.04 32.04
CA TRP A 427 2.30 -4.66 32.75
C TRP A 427 3.09 -5.57 31.84
N ASP A 428 4.36 -5.74 32.14
CA ASP A 428 5.26 -6.64 31.41
C ASP A 428 4.84 -8.09 31.59
N VAL A 429 4.97 -8.90 30.52
CA VAL A 429 4.68 -10.33 30.56
C VAL A 429 5.92 -11.10 30.13
N THR A 430 6.44 -11.98 31.00
CA THR A 430 7.52 -12.91 30.64
C THR A 430 6.95 -14.29 30.35
N ARG A 431 7.26 -14.81 29.16
CA ARG A 431 6.77 -16.12 28.72
C ARG A 431 7.76 -16.84 27.82
N THR A 432 7.72 -18.17 27.84
CA THR A 432 8.36 -19.03 26.83
C THR A 432 7.34 -19.33 25.73
N TYR A 433 7.71 -18.99 24.49
CA TYR A 433 6.91 -19.17 23.29
C TYR A 433 7.44 -20.34 22.49
N ALA A 434 6.54 -21.14 21.88
CA ALA A 434 6.89 -22.13 20.88
C ALA A 434 6.75 -21.52 19.48
N THR A 435 7.79 -21.68 18.66
CA THR A 435 7.87 -21.13 17.30
C THR A 435 8.30 -22.20 16.30
N ASP A 436 8.01 -21.97 15.02
CA ASP A 436 8.51 -22.77 13.89
C ASP A 436 9.76 -22.13 13.26
N LEU A 437 10.26 -21.01 13.80
CA LEU A 437 11.54 -20.45 13.40
C LEU A 437 12.68 -21.46 13.64
N PRO A 438 13.67 -21.54 12.75
CA PRO A 438 14.90 -22.29 13.01
C PRO A 438 15.60 -21.83 14.30
N ALA A 439 16.37 -22.74 14.91
CA ALA A 439 17.20 -22.37 16.05
C ALA A 439 18.25 -21.33 15.62
N GLY A 440 18.39 -20.25 16.39
CA GLY A 440 19.28 -19.14 16.05
C GLY A 440 19.09 -17.92 16.93
N GLU A 441 19.84 -16.88 16.67
CA GLU A 441 19.71 -15.60 17.33
C GLU A 441 19.08 -14.59 16.34
N TYR A 442 17.97 -13.99 16.73
CA TYR A 442 17.15 -13.11 15.90
C TYR A 442 17.11 -11.71 16.46
N CYS A 443 17.17 -10.71 15.59
CA CYS A 443 16.90 -9.32 15.96
C CYS A 443 15.41 -9.17 16.33
N ASP A 444 15.14 -8.49 17.43
CA ASP A 444 13.78 -8.06 17.78
C ASP A 444 13.51 -6.74 17.06
N VAL A 445 12.90 -6.85 15.85
CA VAL A 445 12.80 -5.73 14.90
C VAL A 445 11.85 -4.60 15.34
N VAL A 446 11.03 -4.84 16.35
CA VAL A 446 10.20 -3.77 16.96
C VAL A 446 10.89 -3.10 18.14
N ALA A 447 11.93 -3.70 18.68
CA ALA A 447 12.67 -3.14 19.82
C ALA A 447 13.81 -2.24 19.40
N ALA A 448 14.49 -2.55 18.28
CA ALA A 448 15.64 -1.78 17.81
C ALA A 448 15.90 -2.02 16.32
N ALA A 449 16.09 -0.94 15.55
CA ALA A 449 16.40 -1.01 14.11
C ALA A 449 17.82 -1.57 13.84
N ASP A 450 18.76 -1.38 14.78
CA ASP A 450 20.18 -1.74 14.66
C ASP A 450 20.51 -3.15 15.17
N CYS A 451 19.48 -3.98 15.41
CA CYS A 451 19.66 -5.32 15.98
C CYS A 451 20.37 -5.37 17.35
N SER A 452 20.38 -4.28 18.10
CA SER A 452 20.98 -4.24 19.46
C SER A 452 20.19 -5.04 20.49
N VAL A 453 18.95 -5.42 20.18
CA VAL A 453 18.08 -6.28 20.99
C VAL A 453 17.81 -7.58 20.25
N THR A 454 18.23 -8.70 20.84
CA THR A 454 18.11 -10.02 20.22
C THR A 454 17.32 -11.00 21.07
N ARG A 455 16.85 -12.08 20.43
CA ARG A 455 16.18 -13.22 21.06
C ARG A 455 16.75 -14.51 20.51
N THR A 456 17.08 -15.46 21.38
CA THR A 456 17.60 -16.77 20.98
C THR A 456 16.48 -17.80 20.91
N VAL A 457 16.24 -18.35 19.71
CA VAL A 457 15.40 -19.54 19.52
C VAL A 457 16.25 -20.79 19.76
N ALA A 458 15.86 -21.58 20.74
CA ALA A 458 16.56 -22.81 21.12
C ALA A 458 16.31 -23.95 20.12
N GLY A 459 17.14 -25.01 20.19
CA GLY A 459 17.02 -26.19 19.31
C GLY A 459 15.70 -26.98 19.46
N ASP A 460 14.95 -26.74 20.52
CA ASP A 460 13.61 -27.32 20.73
C ASP A 460 12.48 -26.47 20.16
N GLY A 461 12.80 -25.40 19.43
CA GLY A 461 11.81 -24.48 18.81
C GLY A 461 11.14 -23.55 19.82
N THR A 462 11.83 -23.20 20.93
CA THR A 462 11.27 -22.24 21.90
C THR A 462 12.20 -21.05 22.11
N PHE A 463 11.62 -19.91 22.52
CA PHE A 463 12.36 -18.77 23.05
C PHE A 463 11.60 -18.14 24.22
N THR A 464 12.33 -17.50 25.13
CA THR A 464 11.74 -16.78 26.27
C THR A 464 11.97 -15.29 26.07
N ALA A 465 10.89 -14.52 26.20
CA ALA A 465 10.96 -13.06 26.14
C ALA A 465 10.09 -12.43 27.24
N THR A 466 10.54 -11.27 27.72
CA THR A 466 9.68 -10.32 28.43
C THR A 466 9.15 -9.33 27.40
N VAL A 467 7.84 -9.36 27.20
CA VAL A 467 7.13 -8.40 26.32
C VAL A 467 6.69 -7.24 27.18
N PRO A 468 7.14 -6.00 26.89
CA PRO A 468 6.81 -4.84 27.71
C PRO A 468 5.31 -4.58 27.79
N ALA A 469 4.88 -3.83 28.79
CA ALA A 469 3.54 -3.24 28.85
C ALA A 469 3.28 -2.43 27.58
N TYR A 470 2.15 -2.68 26.92
CA TYR A 470 1.82 -2.08 25.62
C TYR A 470 2.96 -2.19 24.59
N GLY A 471 3.57 -3.36 24.50
CA GLY A 471 4.73 -3.64 23.64
C GLY A 471 4.56 -4.93 22.83
N ALA A 472 5.52 -5.18 21.98
CA ALA A 472 5.59 -6.37 21.13
C ALA A 472 7.01 -6.91 21.04
N VAL A 473 7.15 -8.14 20.52
CA VAL A 473 8.40 -8.75 20.05
C VAL A 473 8.12 -9.33 18.67
N ALA A 474 8.94 -9.01 17.68
CA ALA A 474 8.80 -9.55 16.33
C ALA A 474 10.16 -10.05 15.82
N LEU A 475 10.17 -11.29 15.35
CA LEU A 475 11.36 -12.01 14.88
C LEU A 475 11.09 -12.56 13.48
N HIS A 476 12.05 -12.45 12.55
CA HIS A 476 11.94 -13.08 11.23
C HIS A 476 13.29 -13.54 10.69
N VAL A 477 13.27 -14.47 9.74
CA VAL A 477 14.49 -15.10 9.20
C VAL A 477 15.40 -14.14 8.45
N GLY A 478 14.90 -13.00 7.98
CA GLY A 478 15.68 -11.94 7.34
C GLY A 478 16.43 -11.02 8.32
N ALA A 479 16.19 -11.14 9.64
CA ALA A 479 16.84 -10.31 10.66
C ALA A 479 17.39 -11.19 11.79
N THR A 480 18.64 -11.62 11.67
CA THR A 480 19.32 -12.52 12.61
C THR A 480 20.65 -11.91 13.08
N SER A 481 21.19 -12.23 14.28
CA SER A 481 22.39 -11.66 14.89
C SER A 481 23.48 -12.69 15.21
N GLY A 482 23.58 -13.80 14.53
CA GLY A 482 24.60 -14.81 14.82
C GLY A 482 25.91 -14.58 14.03
N PRO A 483 27.03 -15.31 14.35
CA PRO A 483 28.22 -15.35 13.48
C PRO A 483 27.94 -16.09 12.14
N GLY A 484 26.85 -15.81 11.52
CA GLY A 484 26.26 -16.26 10.28
C GLY A 484 25.10 -15.35 9.89
N SER A 485 24.83 -14.32 10.68
CA SER A 485 23.85 -13.25 10.43
C SER A 485 24.59 -12.02 9.93
N VAL A 486 25.25 -12.20 8.87
CA VAL A 486 25.26 -11.23 7.81
C VAL A 486 24.01 -11.55 6.97
N THR A 487 23.20 -10.63 6.49
CA THR A 487 22.74 -10.68 5.09
C THR A 487 23.91 -11.31 4.39
N PRO A 488 23.80 -12.53 3.78
CA PRO A 488 24.97 -13.12 3.20
C PRO A 488 25.64 -12.02 2.38
N GLN A 489 26.72 -11.43 2.94
CA GLN A 489 27.49 -10.44 2.26
C GLN A 489 28.14 -11.29 1.21
N GLY A 490 27.69 -11.16 -0.01
CA GLY A 490 28.20 -11.95 -1.09
C GLY A 490 29.52 -11.35 -1.47
N ASP A 491 30.54 -12.17 -1.50
CA ASP A 491 31.81 -11.85 -2.14
C ASP A 491 31.54 -11.73 -3.66
N VAL A 492 31.42 -10.51 -4.14
CA VAL A 492 31.38 -10.24 -5.59
C VAL A 492 32.81 -10.20 -6.09
N ASP A 493 33.23 -11.26 -6.74
CA ASP A 493 34.51 -11.31 -7.41
C ASP A 493 34.49 -10.45 -8.68
N VAL A 494 35.36 -9.46 -8.73
CA VAL A 494 35.46 -8.53 -9.87
C VAL A 494 36.75 -8.80 -10.64
N ALA A 495 36.63 -9.03 -11.93
CA ALA A 495 37.73 -9.05 -12.89
C ALA A 495 37.40 -8.14 -14.07
N VAL A 496 38.30 -7.21 -14.40
CA VAL A 496 38.14 -6.35 -15.57
C VAL A 496 39.46 -6.27 -16.37
N GLU A 497 39.43 -6.62 -17.64
CA GLU A 497 40.57 -6.41 -18.55
C GLU A 497 40.63 -4.93 -18.94
N ALA A 498 41.63 -4.22 -18.45
CA ALA A 498 41.82 -2.79 -18.70
C ALA A 498 43.30 -2.42 -18.88
N THR A 499 43.65 -1.87 -20.05
CA THR A 499 44.99 -1.33 -20.29
C THR A 499 45.10 0.07 -19.71
N THR A 500 46.07 0.31 -18.82
CA THR A 500 46.35 1.58 -18.14
C THR A 500 47.73 2.12 -18.47
N THR A 501 47.98 3.39 -18.15
CA THR A 501 49.31 3.97 -18.11
C THR A 501 49.88 3.89 -16.68
N TRP A 502 51.21 3.97 -16.56
CA TRP A 502 51.85 3.90 -15.25
C TRP A 502 51.35 4.98 -14.31
N GLY A 503 50.86 4.60 -13.13
CA GLY A 503 50.31 5.49 -12.10
C GLY A 503 48.79 5.53 -12.09
N GLN A 504 48.09 4.90 -13.04
CA GLN A 504 46.64 4.79 -13.05
C GLN A 504 46.17 3.58 -12.23
N ASP A 505 45.19 3.79 -11.35
CA ASP A 505 44.41 2.71 -10.70
C ASP A 505 43.11 2.48 -11.49
N VAL A 506 42.60 1.24 -11.46
CA VAL A 506 41.24 0.93 -11.89
C VAL A 506 40.37 0.74 -10.67
N ARG A 507 39.19 1.34 -10.67
CA ARG A 507 38.19 1.21 -9.61
C ARG A 507 36.85 0.79 -10.20
N ILE A 508 36.08 0.02 -9.42
CA ILE A 508 34.65 -0.18 -9.66
C ILE A 508 33.86 0.83 -8.82
N VAL A 509 32.90 1.52 -9.43
CA VAL A 509 32.00 2.49 -8.81
C VAL A 509 30.56 2.13 -9.19
N GLY A 510 29.57 2.43 -8.32
CA GLY A 510 28.21 2.06 -8.62
C GLY A 510 27.15 2.74 -7.75
N SER A 511 25.91 2.33 -7.93
CA SER A 511 24.73 2.91 -7.31
C SER A 511 24.65 2.68 -5.79
N ARG A 512 25.41 1.73 -5.24
CA ARG A 512 25.36 1.38 -3.84
C ARG A 512 26.47 2.03 -3.01
N PRO A 513 26.25 2.23 -1.69
CA PRO A 513 27.28 2.78 -0.80
C PRO A 513 28.58 1.98 -0.82
N GLU A 514 28.50 0.65 -0.89
CA GLU A 514 29.64 -0.27 -0.96
C GLU A 514 30.48 -0.08 -2.24
N LEU A 515 29.91 0.53 -3.28
CA LEU A 515 30.54 0.91 -4.53
C LEU A 515 30.79 2.41 -4.65
N GLY A 516 30.73 3.14 -3.53
CA GLY A 516 31.02 4.57 -3.45
C GLY A 516 29.91 5.49 -3.96
N SER A 517 28.67 5.01 -4.18
CA SER A 517 27.52 5.84 -4.61
C SER A 517 27.87 6.77 -5.79
N TRP A 518 28.53 6.23 -6.83
CA TRP A 518 29.01 6.92 -8.03
C TRP A 518 30.14 7.93 -7.80
N ASP A 519 30.74 8.02 -6.58
CA ASP A 519 31.93 8.84 -6.31
C ASP A 519 33.20 8.04 -6.61
N PRO A 520 34.01 8.42 -7.65
CA PRO A 520 35.26 7.72 -7.96
C PRO A 520 36.30 7.71 -6.84
N ALA A 521 36.24 8.70 -5.93
CA ALA A 521 37.15 8.75 -4.77
C ALA A 521 36.81 7.67 -3.75
N SER A 522 35.51 7.33 -3.64
CA SER A 522 34.97 6.30 -2.74
C SER A 522 34.80 4.93 -3.40
N GLY A 523 35.09 4.79 -4.70
CA GLY A 523 35.02 3.53 -5.44
C GLY A 523 36.07 2.51 -4.97
N VAL A 524 35.77 1.20 -5.13
CA VAL A 524 36.65 0.11 -4.73
C VAL A 524 37.85 -0.02 -5.68
N VAL A 525 39.06 0.06 -5.14
CA VAL A 525 40.31 -0.05 -5.90
C VAL A 525 40.57 -1.52 -6.22
N LEU A 526 40.83 -1.82 -7.51
CA LEU A 526 41.18 -3.17 -7.96
C LEU A 526 42.69 -3.37 -7.98
N SER A 527 43.16 -4.60 -7.74
CA SER A 527 44.58 -4.98 -7.81
C SER A 527 45.03 -5.17 -9.26
N ALA A 528 46.25 -4.70 -9.56
CA ALA A 528 46.92 -4.88 -10.84
C ALA A 528 47.81 -6.14 -10.91
N ASP A 529 47.78 -7.02 -9.92
CA ASP A 529 48.68 -8.20 -9.85
C ASP A 529 48.53 -9.12 -11.06
N GLY A 530 47.36 -9.13 -11.71
CA GLY A 530 47.06 -9.89 -12.91
C GLY A 530 47.09 -9.10 -14.21
N TYR A 531 47.74 -7.90 -14.23
CA TYR A 531 47.71 -6.99 -15.38
C TYR A 531 47.87 -7.70 -16.73
N PRO A 532 47.00 -7.41 -17.76
CA PRO A 532 46.03 -6.32 -17.85
C PRO A 532 44.66 -6.57 -17.20
N VAL A 533 44.48 -7.69 -16.48
CA VAL A 533 43.26 -7.98 -15.72
C VAL A 533 43.40 -7.43 -14.31
N TRP A 534 42.51 -6.52 -13.98
CA TRP A 534 42.42 -5.92 -12.66
C TRP A 534 41.36 -6.69 -11.83
N THR A 535 41.71 -7.09 -10.63
CA THR A 535 40.86 -7.96 -9.81
C THR A 535 40.62 -7.38 -8.41
N GLY A 536 39.48 -7.72 -7.80
CA GLY A 536 39.14 -7.36 -6.42
C GLY A 536 37.88 -8.07 -5.98
N THR A 537 37.55 -7.92 -4.71
CA THR A 537 36.31 -8.43 -4.15
C THR A 537 35.54 -7.27 -3.53
N VAL A 538 34.23 -7.25 -3.73
CA VAL A 538 33.31 -6.28 -3.14
C VAL A 538 32.28 -7.02 -2.33
N ASP A 539 32.14 -6.62 -1.08
CA ASP A 539 31.11 -7.17 -0.20
C ASP A 539 29.77 -6.49 -0.50
N LEU A 540 28.82 -7.23 -1.12
CA LEU A 540 27.47 -6.76 -1.39
C LEU A 540 26.43 -7.73 -0.79
N PRO A 541 25.27 -7.25 -0.34
CA PRO A 541 24.22 -8.12 0.19
C PRO A 541 23.74 -9.15 -0.83
N ALA A 542 23.53 -10.39 -0.42
CA ALA A 542 22.92 -11.43 -1.26
C ALA A 542 21.55 -10.95 -1.77
N GLY A 543 21.27 -11.20 -3.06
CA GLY A 543 20.07 -10.73 -3.73
C GLY A 543 20.08 -9.24 -4.13
N ALA A 544 21.14 -8.46 -3.78
CA ALA A 544 21.23 -7.06 -4.11
C ALA A 544 21.41 -6.84 -5.62
N SER A 545 20.55 -6.04 -6.23
CA SER A 545 20.72 -5.51 -7.57
C SER A 545 21.45 -4.17 -7.51
N PHE A 546 22.34 -3.93 -8.47
CA PHE A 546 23.12 -2.70 -8.52
C PHE A 546 23.56 -2.35 -9.93
N GLU A 547 23.78 -1.06 -10.14
CA GLU A 547 24.43 -0.53 -11.33
C GLU A 547 25.89 -0.20 -11.03
N TYR A 548 26.78 -0.39 -12.02
CA TYR A 548 28.21 -0.11 -11.86
C TYR A 548 28.89 0.31 -13.15
N LYS A 549 30.05 0.91 -13.00
CA LYS A 549 31.03 1.22 -14.05
C LYS A 549 32.45 1.09 -13.53
N TYR A 550 33.39 0.99 -14.46
CA TYR A 550 34.80 1.11 -14.14
C TYR A 550 35.33 2.51 -14.44
N VAL A 551 36.25 2.97 -13.59
CA VAL A 551 36.95 4.24 -13.75
C VAL A 551 38.45 4.00 -13.65
N LYS A 552 39.24 4.77 -14.44
CA LYS A 552 40.70 4.88 -14.29
C LYS A 552 41.00 6.18 -13.59
N VAL A 553 41.78 6.12 -12.50
CA VAL A 553 42.12 7.27 -11.66
C VAL A 553 43.61 7.49 -11.62
N ASP A 554 44.04 8.73 -11.87
CA ASP A 554 45.46 9.16 -11.81
C ASP A 554 45.56 10.51 -11.07
N GLY A 555 45.94 10.48 -9.81
CA GLY A 555 46.24 11.68 -8.98
C GLY A 555 45.09 12.68 -8.84
N GLY A 556 43.92 12.44 -9.34
CA GLY A 556 42.75 13.30 -9.35
C GLY A 556 42.04 13.39 -10.71
N ASP A 557 42.70 12.96 -11.75
CA ASP A 557 42.08 12.81 -13.07
C ASP A 557 41.31 11.48 -13.11
N VAL A 558 40.03 11.54 -13.53
CA VAL A 558 39.14 10.38 -13.60
C VAL A 558 38.67 10.17 -15.04
N VAL A 559 38.87 8.98 -15.58
CA VAL A 559 38.36 8.56 -16.88
C VAL A 559 37.34 7.44 -16.68
N TRP A 560 36.10 7.73 -17.05
CA TRP A 560 35.01 6.74 -17.04
C TRP A 560 35.03 5.86 -18.26
N GLU A 561 34.71 4.56 -18.13
CA GLU A 561 34.44 3.74 -19.29
C GLU A 561 33.23 4.29 -20.09
N SER A 562 33.19 4.04 -21.40
CA SER A 562 32.12 4.51 -22.28
C SER A 562 30.85 3.65 -22.16
N GLY A 563 29.73 4.11 -22.77
CA GLY A 563 28.45 3.40 -22.79
C GLY A 563 27.61 3.62 -21.53
N GLY A 564 26.45 2.96 -21.43
CA GLY A 564 25.56 2.98 -20.29
C GLY A 564 26.12 2.25 -19.07
N ASN A 565 25.48 2.42 -17.91
CA ASN A 565 25.81 1.67 -16.72
C ASN A 565 25.67 0.16 -16.97
N ARG A 566 26.48 -0.64 -16.30
CA ARG A 566 26.32 -2.09 -16.23
C ARG A 566 25.38 -2.41 -15.07
N THR A 567 24.65 -3.50 -15.16
CA THR A 567 23.75 -3.98 -14.11
C THR A 567 24.11 -5.40 -13.72
N ALA A 568 24.00 -5.69 -12.42
CA ALA A 568 24.20 -7.05 -11.92
C ALA A 568 23.33 -7.28 -10.65
N THR A 569 23.11 -8.56 -10.32
CA THR A 569 22.42 -8.97 -9.11
C THR A 569 23.22 -10.06 -8.41
N VAL A 570 23.52 -9.88 -7.14
CA VAL A 570 24.19 -10.88 -6.31
C VAL A 570 23.27 -12.10 -6.16
N GLY A 571 23.80 -13.29 -6.34
CA GLY A 571 23.01 -14.52 -6.14
C GLY A 571 22.40 -14.59 -4.74
N ALA A 572 21.28 -15.32 -4.60
CA ALA A 572 20.66 -15.56 -3.30
C ALA A 572 21.58 -16.35 -2.33
N ASP A 573 22.59 -17.02 -2.87
CA ASP A 573 23.66 -17.72 -2.13
C ASP A 573 24.84 -16.80 -1.76
N GLY A 574 24.75 -15.50 -2.11
CA GLY A 574 25.78 -14.51 -1.89
C GLY A 574 26.92 -14.53 -2.92
N SER A 575 26.86 -15.33 -3.99
CA SER A 575 27.91 -15.41 -4.98
C SER A 575 27.60 -14.61 -6.24
N LEU A 576 28.60 -13.90 -6.76
CA LEU A 576 28.57 -13.24 -8.08
C LEU A 576 30.02 -13.09 -8.58
N ALA A 577 30.26 -13.40 -9.85
CA ALA A 577 31.51 -13.07 -10.52
C ALA A 577 31.24 -12.12 -11.68
N LEU A 578 31.94 -11.00 -11.71
CA LEU A 578 31.97 -10.03 -12.80
C LEU A 578 33.25 -10.25 -13.58
N ASP A 579 33.13 -10.67 -14.86
CA ASP A 579 34.26 -10.87 -15.79
C ASP A 579 34.05 -9.94 -16.98
N ASP A 580 34.70 -8.81 -16.95
CA ASP A 580 34.43 -7.67 -17.81
C ASP A 580 35.64 -7.23 -18.61
N THR A 581 35.37 -6.45 -19.65
CA THR A 581 36.38 -5.75 -20.45
C THR A 581 36.06 -4.25 -20.44
N TRP A 582 37.08 -3.40 -20.28
CA TRP A 582 36.97 -1.94 -20.36
C TRP A 582 36.31 -1.50 -21.66
N ARG A 583 35.28 -0.66 -21.55
CA ARG A 583 34.59 -0.06 -22.70
C ARG A 583 35.27 1.27 -23.07
N SER A 584 35.87 1.33 -24.29
CA SER A 584 36.63 2.48 -24.83
C SER A 584 35.71 3.53 -25.45
#